data_e26e5ce14a8cbc71d8af4fffa6bcba1f
#
_entry.id   e26e5ce14a8cbc71d8af4fffa6bcba1f
#
_cell.length_a   1.000
_cell.length_b   1.000
_cell.length_c   1.000
_cell.angle_alpha   90.00
_cell.angle_beta   90.00
_cell.angle_gamma   90.00
#
_symmetry.space_group_name_H-M   'P 1'
#
loop_
_entity.id
_entity.type
_entity.pdbx_description
1 polymer ?
#
loop_
_entity_poly.entity_id
_entity_poly.type
_entity_poly.pdbx_seq_one_letter_code
_entity_poly.pdbx_strand_id
1 'polypeptide(L)'
;IKKVTDLLDDLGANPFFLDPVEHDSFTAATVGLPTILSATLMNIISQSPSWHEMSKFSGPNLDMVTKPAASDPAISIGSISTNNDMLIDWINRSIDSLSLIKNQLLPERITDNNEPLINVFVQAWEERARLDIGVADRRKNTQDRPEIPSASEGMMSIFFGNRFARIIGGSNKKKDKNKVEYDRKRLR
;
A
#
# COMPACT_ATOMS: atom_id res chain seq x y z
N ILE A 1 -23.76 -15.94 -21.22
CA ILE A 1 -22.58 -16.10 -20.37
C ILE A 1 -21.70 -17.22 -20.94
N LYS A 2 -22.16 -18.49 -21.05
CA LYS A 2 -21.33 -19.63 -21.47
C LYS A 2 -20.52 -19.39 -22.74
N LYS A 3 -21.15 -18.90 -23.82
CA LYS A 3 -20.45 -18.62 -25.10
C LYS A 3 -19.35 -17.58 -24.98
N VAL A 4 -19.50 -16.63 -24.06
CA VAL A 4 -18.47 -15.58 -23.80
C VAL A 4 -17.32 -16.17 -22.98
N THR A 5 -17.63 -17.00 -21.99
CA THR A 5 -16.57 -17.69 -21.23
C THR A 5 -15.80 -18.67 -22.09
N ASP A 6 -16.47 -19.46 -22.93
CA ASP A 6 -15.82 -20.38 -23.88
C ASP A 6 -14.83 -19.62 -24.80
N LEU A 7 -15.26 -18.44 -25.33
CA LEU A 7 -14.37 -17.57 -26.13
C LEU A 7 -13.18 -17.04 -25.37
N LEU A 8 -13.38 -16.63 -24.10
CA LEU A 8 -12.30 -16.15 -23.26
C LEU A 8 -11.30 -17.25 -22.91
N ASP A 9 -11.80 -18.47 -22.66
CA ASP A 9 -10.97 -19.64 -22.44
C ASP A 9 -10.14 -20.00 -23.68
N ASP A 10 -10.75 -19.92 -24.89
CA ASP A 10 -10.05 -20.12 -26.18
C ASP A 10 -8.92 -19.08 -26.40
N LEU A 11 -9.10 -17.86 -25.88
CA LEU A 11 -8.10 -16.79 -25.92
C LEU A 11 -7.06 -16.88 -24.80
N GLY A 12 -7.16 -17.88 -23.92
CA GLY A 12 -6.28 -18.05 -22.76
C GLY A 12 -6.49 -17.02 -21.64
N ALA A 13 -7.65 -16.35 -21.61
CA ALA A 13 -8.03 -15.42 -20.57
C ALA A 13 -8.73 -16.14 -19.42
N ASN A 14 -8.50 -15.72 -18.19
CA ASN A 14 -9.19 -16.20 -17.00
C ASN A 14 -10.30 -15.21 -16.61
N PRO A 15 -11.58 -15.51 -16.87
CA PRO A 15 -12.68 -14.62 -16.51
C PRO A 15 -12.83 -14.53 -15.00
N PHE A 16 -12.95 -13.31 -14.49
CA PHE A 16 -13.22 -13.04 -13.08
C PHE A 16 -14.63 -12.46 -12.95
N PHE A 17 -15.51 -13.19 -12.26
CA PHE A 17 -16.90 -12.80 -12.09
C PHE A 17 -17.07 -11.97 -10.84
N LEU A 18 -17.60 -10.76 -10.99
CA LEU A 18 -17.87 -9.81 -9.93
C LEU A 18 -19.31 -9.32 -10.01
N ASP A 19 -19.86 -8.95 -8.86
CA ASP A 19 -21.03 -8.10 -8.80
C ASP A 19 -20.68 -6.69 -9.32
N PRO A 20 -21.59 -5.98 -10.02
CA PRO A 20 -21.31 -4.63 -10.53
C PRO A 20 -20.87 -3.64 -9.45
N VAL A 21 -21.46 -3.68 -8.26
CA VAL A 21 -21.09 -2.80 -7.14
C VAL A 21 -19.68 -3.14 -6.62
N GLU A 22 -19.36 -4.44 -6.54
CA GLU A 22 -18.02 -4.89 -6.17
C GLU A 22 -16.96 -4.46 -7.20
N HIS A 23 -17.28 -4.60 -8.51
CA HIS A 23 -16.45 -4.13 -9.60
C HIS A 23 -16.16 -2.61 -9.48
N ASP A 24 -17.21 -1.82 -9.24
CA ASP A 24 -17.09 -0.37 -9.12
C ASP A 24 -16.24 0.03 -7.91
N SER A 25 -16.41 -0.66 -6.78
CA SER A 25 -15.55 -0.45 -5.60
C SER A 25 -14.08 -0.78 -5.88
N PHE A 26 -13.80 -1.87 -6.59
CA PHE A 26 -12.42 -2.25 -6.92
C PHE A 26 -11.77 -1.28 -7.92
N THR A 27 -12.51 -0.85 -8.93
CA THR A 27 -12.01 0.12 -9.92
C THR A 27 -11.81 1.50 -9.31
N ALA A 28 -12.66 1.92 -8.37
CA ALA A 28 -12.45 3.15 -7.59
C ALA A 28 -11.11 3.11 -6.83
N ALA A 29 -10.80 1.98 -6.17
CA ALA A 29 -9.57 1.81 -5.40
C ALA A 29 -8.31 1.71 -6.27
N THR A 30 -8.39 0.97 -7.39
CA THR A 30 -7.21 0.55 -8.15
C THR A 30 -6.91 1.41 -9.38
N VAL A 31 -7.89 2.16 -9.86
CA VAL A 31 -7.78 3.04 -11.02
C VAL A 31 -8.10 4.49 -10.66
N GLY A 32 -9.29 4.73 -10.09
CA GLY A 32 -9.78 6.08 -9.79
C GLY A 32 -8.91 6.82 -8.78
N LEU A 33 -8.68 6.23 -7.62
CA LEU A 33 -7.85 6.83 -6.56
C LEU A 33 -6.41 7.12 -7.02
N PRO A 34 -5.67 6.20 -7.65
CA PRO A 34 -4.35 6.49 -8.20
C PRO A 34 -4.34 7.67 -9.18
N THR A 35 -5.35 7.77 -10.05
CA THR A 35 -5.48 8.89 -10.99
C THR A 35 -5.65 10.22 -10.28
N ILE A 36 -6.52 10.28 -9.26
CA ILE A 36 -6.75 11.48 -8.45
C ILE A 36 -5.50 11.87 -7.67
N LEU A 37 -4.85 10.91 -7.00
CA LEU A 37 -3.64 11.18 -6.23
C LEU A 37 -2.51 11.69 -7.14
N SER A 38 -2.37 11.12 -8.32
CA SER A 38 -1.41 11.53 -9.34
C SER A 38 -1.65 12.98 -9.79
N ALA A 39 -2.88 13.33 -10.15
CA ALA A 39 -3.25 14.69 -10.56
C ALA A 39 -3.10 15.69 -9.39
N THR A 40 -3.49 15.29 -8.18
CA THR A 40 -3.35 16.10 -6.97
C THR A 40 -1.89 16.42 -6.69
N LEU A 41 -1.01 15.40 -6.73
CA LEU A 41 0.42 15.59 -6.52
C LEU A 41 1.00 16.56 -7.53
N MET A 42 0.72 16.36 -8.83
CA MET A 42 1.20 17.27 -9.89
C MET A 42 0.73 18.70 -9.66
N ASN A 43 -0.56 18.90 -9.33
CA ASN A 43 -1.10 20.22 -9.08
C ASN A 43 -0.43 20.91 -7.89
N ILE A 44 -0.22 20.19 -6.77
CA ILE A 44 0.40 20.76 -5.57
C ILE A 44 1.84 21.21 -5.87
N ILE A 45 2.66 20.36 -6.49
CA ILE A 45 4.06 20.68 -6.72
C ILE A 45 4.25 21.70 -7.82
N SER A 46 3.42 21.69 -8.89
CA SER A 46 3.53 22.63 -10.01
C SER A 46 3.07 24.04 -9.65
N GLN A 47 2.22 24.21 -8.62
CA GLN A 47 1.83 25.52 -8.10
C GLN A 47 2.89 26.17 -7.21
N SER A 48 3.96 25.45 -6.86
CA SER A 48 5.05 26.04 -6.09
C SER A 48 5.75 27.16 -6.88
N PRO A 49 6.05 28.30 -6.28
CA PRO A 49 6.86 29.36 -6.90
C PRO A 49 8.24 28.84 -7.39
N SER A 50 8.76 27.81 -6.75
CA SER A 50 10.05 27.19 -7.10
C SER A 50 9.89 26.01 -8.07
N TRP A 51 8.74 25.83 -8.73
CA TRP A 51 8.50 24.69 -9.61
C TRP A 51 9.57 24.54 -10.71
N HIS A 52 9.99 25.64 -11.31
CA HIS A 52 11.03 25.63 -12.35
C HIS A 52 12.33 24.97 -11.86
N GLU A 53 12.72 25.23 -10.62
CA GLU A 53 13.92 24.62 -10.03
C GLU A 53 13.64 23.17 -9.60
N MET A 54 12.50 22.95 -8.97
CA MET A 54 12.09 21.61 -8.49
C MET A 54 11.96 20.61 -9.64
N SER A 55 11.49 21.03 -10.81
CA SER A 55 11.35 20.14 -11.97
C SER A 55 12.68 19.56 -12.47
N LYS A 56 13.81 20.23 -12.22
CA LYS A 56 15.16 19.73 -12.54
C LYS A 56 15.58 18.54 -11.67
N PHE A 57 14.94 18.38 -10.51
CA PHE A 57 15.12 17.25 -9.58
C PHE A 57 14.12 16.12 -9.80
N SER A 58 13.25 16.25 -10.83
CA SER A 58 12.31 15.18 -11.15
C SER A 58 13.07 13.92 -11.56
N GLY A 59 12.74 12.81 -10.88
CA GLY A 59 13.37 11.52 -11.11
C GLY A 59 12.31 10.42 -11.27
N PRO A 60 12.77 9.15 -11.38
CA PRO A 60 11.88 8.01 -11.64
C PRO A 60 10.72 7.89 -10.66
N ASN A 61 10.91 8.25 -9.38
CA ASN A 61 9.85 8.17 -8.38
C ASN A 61 8.70 9.13 -8.68
N LEU A 62 9.02 10.39 -9.04
CA LEU A 62 8.00 11.37 -9.42
C LEU A 62 7.30 10.95 -10.71
N ASP A 63 8.06 10.51 -11.71
CA ASP A 63 7.52 10.05 -13.00
C ASP A 63 6.51 8.89 -12.79
N MET A 64 6.90 7.85 -12.06
CA MET A 64 6.03 6.70 -11.82
C MET A 64 4.72 7.07 -11.10
N VAL A 65 4.79 7.94 -10.09
CA VAL A 65 3.60 8.30 -9.29
C VAL A 65 2.70 9.26 -10.05
N THR A 66 3.25 10.12 -10.90
CA THR A 66 2.48 11.14 -11.65
C THR A 66 2.08 10.70 -13.06
N LYS A 67 2.54 9.55 -13.53
CA LYS A 67 2.23 9.03 -14.85
C LYS A 67 0.72 8.94 -15.17
N PRO A 68 -0.16 8.53 -14.25
CA PRO A 68 -1.60 8.54 -14.49
C PRO A 68 -2.18 9.93 -14.81
N ALA A 69 -1.57 11.02 -14.30
CA ALA A 69 -1.99 12.38 -14.62
C ALA A 69 -1.72 12.81 -16.09
N ALA A 70 -0.94 12.04 -16.83
CA ALA A 70 -0.70 12.28 -18.25
C ALA A 70 -1.83 11.78 -19.17
N SER A 71 -2.85 11.12 -18.62
CA SER A 71 -4.03 10.66 -19.36
C SER A 71 -4.88 11.84 -19.83
N ASP A 72 -5.63 11.64 -20.93
CA ASP A 72 -6.58 12.64 -21.40
C ASP A 72 -7.58 13.02 -20.29
N PRO A 73 -7.69 14.33 -19.96
CA PRO A 73 -8.58 14.80 -18.92
C PRO A 73 -10.05 14.38 -19.13
N ALA A 74 -10.54 14.31 -20.37
CA ALA A 74 -11.92 13.89 -20.67
C ALA A 74 -12.14 12.42 -20.31
N ILE A 75 -11.16 11.55 -20.57
CA ILE A 75 -11.22 10.13 -20.21
C ILE A 75 -11.19 9.99 -18.68
N SER A 76 -10.28 10.71 -18.03
CA SER A 76 -10.14 10.66 -16.57
C SER A 76 -11.41 11.14 -15.87
N ILE A 77 -11.99 12.27 -16.29
CA ILE A 77 -13.24 12.82 -15.73
C ILE A 77 -14.40 11.84 -15.99
N GLY A 78 -14.52 11.29 -17.20
CA GLY A 78 -15.56 10.33 -17.55
C GLY A 78 -15.53 9.10 -16.63
N SER A 79 -14.36 8.52 -16.41
CA SER A 79 -14.17 7.37 -15.52
C SER A 79 -14.48 7.68 -14.06
N ILE A 80 -14.06 8.85 -13.56
CA ILE A 80 -14.30 9.29 -12.18
C ILE A 80 -15.78 9.56 -11.94
N SER A 81 -16.46 10.23 -12.88
CA SER A 81 -17.85 10.70 -12.72
C SER A 81 -18.87 9.55 -12.62
N THR A 82 -18.54 8.36 -13.12
CA THR A 82 -19.43 7.20 -13.07
C THR A 82 -19.38 6.45 -11.74
N ASN A 83 -18.43 6.78 -10.85
CA ASN A 83 -18.16 6.01 -9.62
C ASN A 83 -17.86 6.91 -8.41
N ASN A 84 -18.59 8.02 -8.29
CA ASN A 84 -18.30 9.07 -7.32
C ASN A 84 -18.32 8.59 -5.87
N ASP A 85 -19.36 7.85 -5.47
CA ASP A 85 -19.57 7.50 -4.05
C ASP A 85 -18.45 6.61 -3.51
N MET A 86 -18.08 5.58 -4.28
CA MET A 86 -16.98 4.69 -3.91
C MET A 86 -15.64 5.41 -3.89
N LEU A 87 -15.46 6.36 -4.80
CA LEU A 87 -14.22 7.13 -4.91
C LEU A 87 -14.07 8.12 -3.75
N ILE A 88 -15.17 8.77 -3.33
CA ILE A 88 -15.18 9.66 -2.15
C ILE A 88 -14.75 8.89 -0.89
N ASP A 89 -15.23 7.66 -0.69
CA ASP A 89 -14.80 6.83 0.45
C ASP A 89 -13.28 6.58 0.42
N TRP A 90 -12.73 6.21 -0.73
CA TRP A 90 -11.27 5.99 -0.87
C TRP A 90 -10.45 7.27 -0.70
N ILE A 91 -10.97 8.42 -1.15
CA ILE A 91 -10.34 9.73 -0.91
C ILE A 91 -10.31 10.05 0.58
N ASN A 92 -11.42 9.86 1.30
CA ASN A 92 -11.50 10.09 2.74
C ASN A 92 -10.48 9.23 3.50
N ARG A 93 -10.40 7.95 3.19
CA ARG A 93 -9.38 7.04 3.76
C ARG A 93 -7.95 7.51 3.48
N SER A 94 -7.72 8.08 2.31
CA SER A 94 -6.39 8.64 1.96
C SER A 94 -6.07 9.89 2.77
N ILE A 95 -7.06 10.78 2.97
CA ILE A 95 -6.92 11.96 3.82
C ILE A 95 -6.60 11.57 5.26
N ASP A 96 -7.30 10.58 5.80
CA ASP A 96 -7.08 10.08 7.16
C ASP A 96 -5.67 9.49 7.31
N SER A 97 -5.23 8.68 6.34
CA SER A 97 -3.90 8.10 6.32
C SER A 97 -2.79 9.15 6.23
N LEU A 98 -2.95 10.13 5.34
CA LEU A 98 -2.01 11.26 5.22
C LEU A 98 -1.98 12.13 6.48
N SER A 99 -3.13 12.32 7.12
CA SER A 99 -3.24 13.06 8.38
C SER A 99 -2.54 12.33 9.52
N LEU A 100 -2.64 11.00 9.58
CA LEU A 100 -1.91 10.17 10.52
C LEU A 100 -0.40 10.32 10.31
N ILE A 101 0.09 10.17 9.09
CA ILE A 101 1.53 10.33 8.76
C ILE A 101 2.00 11.73 9.13
N LYS A 102 1.26 12.77 8.73
CA LYS A 102 1.58 14.16 9.09
C LYS A 102 1.73 14.35 10.60
N ASN A 103 0.81 13.79 11.38
CA ASN A 103 0.84 13.89 12.83
C ASN A 103 2.06 13.17 13.45
N GLN A 104 2.57 12.11 12.84
CA GLN A 104 3.79 11.44 13.29
C GLN A 104 5.07 12.20 12.92
N LEU A 105 5.00 13.09 11.93
CA LEU A 105 6.12 13.93 11.50
C LEU A 105 6.24 15.26 12.28
N LEU A 106 5.34 15.52 13.23
CA LEU A 106 5.46 16.70 14.09
C LEU A 106 6.73 16.60 14.97
N PRO A 107 7.49 17.71 15.15
CA PRO A 107 8.78 17.68 15.85
C PRO A 107 8.71 17.06 17.26
N GLU A 108 7.62 17.33 17.99
CA GLU A 108 7.36 16.81 19.33
C GLU A 108 7.08 15.29 19.37
N ARG A 109 6.84 14.67 18.23
CA ARG A 109 6.54 13.23 18.09
C ARG A 109 7.66 12.44 17.43
N ILE A 110 8.63 13.13 16.83
CA ILE A 110 9.81 12.48 16.25
C ILE A 110 10.69 11.99 17.39
N THR A 111 10.60 10.71 17.68
CA THR A 111 11.50 10.01 18.61
C THR A 111 12.43 9.11 17.83
N ASP A 112 13.56 8.70 18.47
CA ASP A 112 14.49 7.72 17.85
C ASP A 112 13.79 6.40 17.46
N ASN A 113 12.61 6.14 18.03
CA ASN A 113 11.76 4.96 17.82
C ASN A 113 10.36 5.37 17.36
N ASN A 114 10.23 5.97 16.18
CA ASN A 114 8.91 6.31 15.62
C ASN A 114 8.19 5.06 15.08
N GLU A 115 7.89 4.10 15.98
CA GLU A 115 7.23 2.83 15.64
C GLU A 115 5.96 3.00 14.79
N PRO A 116 5.04 3.98 15.07
CA PRO A 116 3.85 4.13 14.24
C PRO A 116 4.15 4.47 12.79
N LEU A 117 5.13 5.35 12.54
CA LEU A 117 5.52 5.71 11.18
C LEU A 117 6.24 4.55 10.48
N ILE A 118 7.12 3.86 11.19
CA ILE A 118 7.82 2.67 10.69
C ILE A 118 6.82 1.61 10.27
N ASN A 119 5.81 1.33 11.09
CA ASN A 119 4.79 0.32 10.81
C ASN A 119 3.99 0.61 9.55
N VAL A 120 3.68 1.89 9.25
CA VAL A 120 3.01 2.28 8.00
C VAL A 120 3.83 1.83 6.78
N PHE A 121 5.14 2.12 6.78
CA PHE A 121 6.00 1.78 5.65
C PHE A 121 6.31 0.28 5.57
N VAL A 122 6.49 -0.40 6.70
CA VAL A 122 6.70 -1.86 6.73
C VAL A 122 5.48 -2.59 6.18
N GLN A 123 4.29 -2.21 6.63
CA GLN A 123 3.04 -2.81 6.14
C GLN A 123 2.86 -2.59 4.63
N ALA A 124 3.09 -1.36 4.15
CA ALA A 124 3.00 -1.06 2.73
C ALA A 124 4.01 -1.86 1.90
N TRP A 125 5.23 -2.02 2.39
CA TRP A 125 6.27 -2.81 1.74
C TRP A 125 5.90 -4.30 1.68
N GLU A 126 5.39 -4.86 2.78
CA GLU A 126 4.96 -6.26 2.81
C GLU A 126 3.80 -6.52 1.84
N GLU A 127 2.79 -5.62 1.82
CA GLU A 127 1.65 -5.77 0.91
C GLU A 127 2.07 -5.60 -0.56
N ARG A 128 3.01 -4.70 -0.84
CA ARG A 128 3.58 -4.55 -2.19
C ARG A 128 4.33 -5.81 -2.62
N ALA A 129 5.13 -6.39 -1.75
CA ALA A 129 5.82 -7.65 -2.03
C ALA A 129 4.84 -8.80 -2.31
N ARG A 130 3.71 -8.87 -1.56
CA ARG A 130 2.64 -9.85 -1.82
C ARG A 130 2.01 -9.66 -3.19
N LEU A 131 1.78 -8.41 -3.58
CA LEU A 131 1.23 -8.10 -4.91
C LEU A 131 2.18 -8.56 -6.02
N ASP A 132 3.48 -8.30 -5.89
CA ASP A 132 4.49 -8.64 -6.90
C ASP A 132 4.64 -10.15 -7.10
N ILE A 133 4.45 -10.97 -6.07
CA ILE A 133 4.47 -12.45 -6.19
C ILE A 133 3.10 -13.07 -6.52
N GLY A 134 2.08 -12.25 -6.83
CA GLY A 134 0.75 -12.71 -7.21
C GLY A 134 -0.05 -13.39 -6.09
N VAL A 135 0.32 -13.21 -4.83
CA VAL A 135 -0.37 -13.81 -3.66
C VAL A 135 -1.64 -13.05 -3.29
N ALA A 136 -1.83 -11.84 -3.81
CA ALA A 136 -3.06 -11.08 -3.60
C ALA A 136 -4.32 -11.86 -4.06
N ASP A 137 -4.21 -12.66 -5.12
CA ASP A 137 -5.29 -13.52 -5.64
C ASP A 137 -5.61 -14.73 -4.74
N ARG A 138 -4.70 -15.13 -3.85
CA ARG A 138 -4.82 -16.36 -3.04
C ARG A 138 -5.42 -16.13 -1.66
N ARG A 139 -5.79 -14.91 -1.29
CA ARG A 139 -6.32 -14.58 0.06
C ARG A 139 -7.64 -15.26 0.42
N LYS A 140 -8.33 -15.87 -0.54
CA LYS A 140 -9.54 -16.67 -0.26
C LYS A 140 -9.26 -18.01 0.41
N ASN A 141 -8.02 -18.49 0.42
CA ASN A 141 -7.65 -19.74 1.08
C ASN A 141 -6.68 -19.47 2.23
N THR A 142 -7.22 -19.22 3.41
CA THR A 142 -6.48 -18.90 4.65
C THR A 142 -5.54 -20.01 5.14
N GLN A 143 -5.54 -21.19 4.49
CA GLN A 143 -4.71 -22.32 4.87
C GLN A 143 -3.35 -22.42 4.11
N ASP A 144 -3.23 -21.75 2.95
CA ASP A 144 -1.99 -21.71 2.18
C ASP A 144 -1.40 -20.29 2.14
N ARG A 145 -1.09 -19.72 3.30
CA ARG A 145 -0.20 -18.54 3.32
C ARG A 145 1.22 -19.05 3.03
N PRO A 146 1.85 -18.75 1.87
CA PRO A 146 3.28 -18.92 1.77
C PRO A 146 3.87 -18.05 2.88
N GLU A 147 4.68 -18.63 3.73
CA GLU A 147 5.52 -17.88 4.66
C GLU A 147 6.38 -16.95 3.79
N ILE A 148 5.96 -15.69 3.67
CA ILE A 148 6.90 -14.67 3.26
C ILE A 148 7.95 -14.74 4.36
N PRO A 149 9.24 -14.97 4.02
CA PRO A 149 10.28 -14.87 5.03
C PRO A 149 10.01 -13.55 5.74
N SER A 150 9.59 -13.61 7.00
CA SER A 150 9.46 -12.40 7.82
C SER A 150 10.74 -11.64 7.52
N ALA A 151 10.64 -10.34 7.21
CA ALA A 151 11.81 -9.57 6.87
C ALA A 151 12.87 -9.92 7.90
N SER A 152 13.63 -10.97 7.58
CA SER A 152 14.50 -11.61 8.56
C SER A 152 15.47 -10.52 8.97
N GLU A 153 15.81 -10.44 10.24
CA GLU A 153 16.72 -9.45 10.81
C GLU A 153 17.91 -9.15 9.87
N GLY A 154 18.34 -10.13 9.06
CA GLY A 154 19.38 -9.99 8.06
C GLY A 154 19.02 -9.13 6.85
N MET A 155 17.81 -9.24 6.31
CA MET A 155 17.39 -8.50 5.10
C MET A 155 17.10 -7.04 5.43
N MET A 156 16.49 -6.77 6.59
CA MET A 156 16.25 -5.41 7.09
C MET A 156 17.56 -4.70 7.47
N SER A 157 18.57 -5.42 7.97
CA SER A 157 19.86 -4.83 8.30
C SER A 157 20.64 -4.38 7.05
N ILE A 158 20.46 -5.06 5.91
CA ILE A 158 21.10 -4.70 4.64
C ILE A 158 20.50 -3.42 4.05
N PHE A 159 19.17 -3.23 4.14
CA PHE A 159 18.48 -2.09 3.53
C PHE A 159 18.35 -0.88 4.44
N PHE A 160 18.23 -1.06 5.74
CA PHE A 160 17.93 0.02 6.70
C PHE A 160 18.99 0.20 7.79
N GLY A 161 20.05 -0.59 7.79
CA GLY A 161 21.12 -0.54 8.78
C GLY A 161 20.73 -1.16 10.14
N ASN A 162 21.75 -1.40 10.98
CA ASN A 162 21.62 -2.08 12.27
C ASN A 162 20.67 -1.42 13.29
N ARG A 163 20.28 -0.16 13.08
CA ARG A 163 19.33 0.53 13.97
C ARG A 163 17.91 0.02 13.81
N PHE A 164 17.45 -0.22 12.58
CA PHE A 164 16.11 -0.73 12.30
C PHE A 164 15.93 -2.19 12.74
N ALA A 165 16.94 -3.03 12.54
CA ALA A 165 16.90 -4.42 12.99
C ALA A 165 16.71 -4.56 14.52
N ARG A 166 17.21 -3.62 15.32
CA ARG A 166 17.02 -3.60 16.77
C ARG A 166 15.60 -3.22 17.20
N ILE A 167 14.91 -2.38 16.45
CA ILE A 167 13.56 -1.91 16.78
C ILE A 167 12.55 -3.04 16.59
N ILE A 168 12.65 -3.78 15.50
CA ILE A 168 11.71 -4.87 15.18
C ILE A 168 12.04 -6.17 15.93
N GLY A 169 13.32 -6.49 16.11
CA GLY A 169 13.76 -7.66 16.88
C GLY A 169 13.54 -7.56 18.39
N GLY A 170 13.41 -6.34 18.93
CA GLY A 170 13.14 -6.10 20.35
C GLY A 170 11.74 -6.48 20.82
N SER A 171 10.72 -6.40 19.94
CA SER A 171 9.33 -6.70 20.27
C SER A 171 9.08 -8.20 20.44
N ASN A 172 9.79 -9.07 19.70
CA ASN A 172 9.59 -10.51 19.77
C ASN A 172 10.22 -11.18 20.98
N LYS A 173 11.29 -10.61 21.57
CA LYS A 173 11.95 -11.18 22.76
C LYS A 173 11.12 -11.03 24.05
N LYS A 174 10.18 -10.08 24.13
CA LYS A 174 9.32 -9.93 25.32
C LYS A 174 8.19 -10.98 25.37
N LYS A 175 7.70 -11.48 24.24
CA LYS A 175 6.67 -12.53 24.24
C LYS A 175 7.19 -13.90 24.67
N ASP A 176 8.42 -14.26 24.34
CA ASP A 176 9.00 -15.56 24.73
C ASP A 176 9.39 -15.62 26.22
N LYS A 177 9.79 -14.53 26.84
CA LYS A 177 10.10 -14.53 28.28
C LYS A 177 8.86 -14.78 29.14
N ASN A 178 7.71 -14.24 28.76
CA ASN A 178 6.45 -14.46 29.51
C ASN A 178 5.92 -15.88 29.36
N LYS A 179 6.17 -16.55 28.24
CA LYS A 179 5.75 -17.94 28.01
C LYS A 179 6.59 -18.92 28.84
N VAL A 180 7.89 -18.69 28.94
CA VAL A 180 8.80 -19.53 29.75
C VAL A 180 8.54 -19.37 31.25
N GLU A 181 8.13 -18.20 31.72
CA GLU A 181 7.81 -17.97 33.15
C GLU A 181 6.46 -18.56 33.54
N TYR A 182 5.50 -18.63 32.61
CA TYR A 182 4.19 -19.26 32.84
C TYR A 182 4.28 -20.78 32.96
N ASP A 183 5.13 -21.41 32.17
CA ASP A 183 5.37 -22.87 32.23
C ASP A 183 6.14 -23.28 33.49
N ARG A 184 7.05 -22.45 34.01
CA ARG A 184 7.75 -22.73 35.28
C ARG A 184 6.87 -22.68 36.52
N LYS A 185 5.75 -21.93 36.50
CA LYS A 185 4.79 -21.85 37.61
C LYS A 185 3.78 -22.99 37.62
N ARG A 186 3.70 -23.79 36.54
CA ARG A 186 2.80 -24.95 36.43
C ARG A 186 3.43 -26.29 36.86
N LEU A 187 4.73 -26.29 37.11
CA LEU A 187 5.53 -27.48 37.46
C LEU A 187 6.02 -27.42 38.94
N ARG A 188 5.40 -26.61 39.76
CA ARG A 188 5.49 -26.62 41.24
C ARG A 188 4.07 -26.73 41.80
#